data_123e68db4760040d07333036b032fb28
#
_entry.id   123e68db4760040d07333036b032fb28
#
_cell.length_a   1.000
_cell.length_b   1.000
_cell.length_c   1.000
_cell.angle_alpha   90.00
_cell.angle_beta   90.00
_cell.angle_gamma   90.00
#
_symmetry.space_group_name_H-M   'P 1'
#
loop_
_entity.id
_entity.type
_entity.pdbx_description
1 polymer ?
#
loop_
_entity_poly.entity_id
_entity_poly.type
_entity_poly.pdbx_seq_one_letter_code
_entity_poly.pdbx_strand_id
1 'polypeptide(L)'
;MLIVKKFGGSSVADKDRIFNVANRVIEDYKAGNDVVVVLSAMGKTTDGLIAQAKDINPKASKRELDMLLTCGEQMSVAYMAMALESLGVPAISLNAWQVAMHTTSVYSASRLKKIDTERIQTELEHRKIVVITGFQGINKYDDYTTLGRGGSDTTAVALAAALHADACEIYTDVEGVYTADPRVV
;
A
#
# COMPACT_ATOMS: atom_id res chain seq x y z
N MET A 1 8.71 -16.08 10.91
CA MET A 1 9.35 -15.04 10.06
C MET A 1 8.37 -13.88 9.89
N LEU A 2 8.88 -12.67 9.72
CA LEU A 2 8.10 -11.51 9.32
C LEU A 2 8.29 -11.26 7.81
N ILE A 3 7.19 -11.26 7.07
CA ILE A 3 7.20 -11.12 5.61
C ILE A 3 6.39 -9.88 5.22
N VAL A 4 7.00 -8.98 4.45
CA VAL A 4 6.30 -7.86 3.80
C VAL A 4 6.00 -8.24 2.36
N LYS A 5 4.73 -8.19 1.97
CA LYS A 5 4.27 -8.52 0.61
C LYS A 5 3.61 -7.31 -0.04
N LYS A 6 4.03 -6.93 -1.24
CA LYS A 6 3.40 -5.85 -1.99
C LYS A 6 2.70 -6.39 -3.23
N PHE A 7 1.48 -5.95 -3.45
CA PHE A 7 0.70 -6.25 -4.65
C PHE A 7 0.30 -4.96 -5.37
N GLY A 8 0.48 -4.93 -6.67
CA GLY A 8 0.09 -3.82 -7.53
C GLY A 8 -1.42 -3.75 -7.78
N GLY A 9 -1.87 -2.64 -8.39
CA GLY A 9 -3.29 -2.40 -8.65
C GLY A 9 -3.94 -3.46 -9.55
N SER A 10 -3.24 -4.01 -10.52
CA SER A 10 -3.73 -5.10 -11.37
C SER A 10 -4.02 -6.38 -10.59
N SER A 11 -3.25 -6.65 -9.53
CA SER A 11 -3.43 -7.83 -8.68
C SER A 11 -4.66 -7.75 -7.77
N VAL A 12 -5.22 -6.57 -7.57
CA VAL A 12 -6.39 -6.32 -6.71
C VAL A 12 -7.51 -5.58 -7.47
N ALA A 13 -7.53 -5.69 -8.80
CA ALA A 13 -8.42 -4.90 -9.66
C ALA A 13 -9.92 -5.23 -9.50
N ASP A 14 -10.25 -6.40 -9.02
CA ASP A 14 -11.62 -6.88 -8.84
C ASP A 14 -11.73 -7.85 -7.66
N LYS A 15 -12.96 -8.27 -7.34
CA LYS A 15 -13.25 -9.19 -6.25
C LYS A 15 -12.47 -10.50 -6.35
N ASP A 16 -12.43 -11.12 -7.53
CA ASP A 16 -11.78 -12.43 -7.68
C ASP A 16 -10.28 -12.33 -7.45
N ARG A 17 -9.66 -11.27 -7.93
CA ARG A 17 -8.23 -10.98 -7.72
C ARG A 17 -7.92 -10.67 -6.26
N ILE A 18 -8.78 -9.93 -5.57
CA ILE A 18 -8.64 -9.71 -4.12
C ILE A 18 -8.63 -11.02 -3.37
N PHE A 19 -9.56 -11.94 -3.66
CA PHE A 19 -9.59 -13.26 -3.03
C PHE A 19 -8.38 -14.13 -3.39
N ASN A 20 -7.87 -14.04 -4.63
CA ASN A 20 -6.64 -14.73 -5.02
C ASN A 20 -5.43 -14.26 -4.18
N VAL A 21 -5.29 -12.94 -4.00
CA VAL A 21 -4.25 -12.37 -3.14
C VAL A 21 -4.46 -12.77 -1.68
N ALA A 22 -5.69 -12.68 -1.18
CA ALA A 22 -6.02 -13.06 0.19
C ALA A 22 -5.62 -14.52 0.48
N ASN A 23 -5.96 -15.46 -0.40
CA ASN A 23 -5.58 -16.87 -0.25
C ASN A 23 -4.06 -17.06 -0.20
N ARG A 24 -3.32 -16.37 -1.08
CA ARG A 24 -1.84 -16.43 -1.09
C ARG A 24 -1.24 -15.89 0.22
N VAL A 25 -1.78 -14.82 0.75
CA VAL A 25 -1.34 -14.23 2.03
C VAL A 25 -1.66 -15.17 3.20
N ILE A 26 -2.82 -15.84 3.16
CA ILE A 26 -3.25 -16.79 4.18
C ILE A 26 -2.32 -18.01 4.26
N GLU A 27 -1.76 -18.45 3.15
CA GLU A 27 -0.80 -19.58 3.12
C GLU A 27 0.40 -19.29 4.05
N ASP A 28 1.02 -18.12 3.92
CA ASP A 28 2.14 -17.73 4.78
C ASP A 28 1.72 -17.54 6.24
N TYR A 29 0.56 -16.93 6.47
CA TYR A 29 0.03 -16.77 7.82
C TYR A 29 -0.21 -18.12 8.50
N LYS A 30 -0.81 -19.09 7.79
CA LYS A 30 -1.03 -20.45 8.30
C LYS A 30 0.27 -21.23 8.52
N ALA A 31 1.32 -20.90 7.79
CA ALA A 31 2.65 -21.44 8.01
C ALA A 31 3.34 -20.87 9.27
N GLY A 32 2.67 -19.99 10.01
CA GLY A 32 3.15 -19.41 11.27
C GLY A 32 3.92 -18.10 11.11
N ASN A 33 3.96 -17.52 9.90
CA ASN A 33 4.61 -16.24 9.67
C ASN A 33 3.73 -15.05 10.10
N ASP A 34 4.37 -13.95 10.43
CA ASP A 34 3.75 -12.63 10.53
C ASP A 34 3.75 -11.99 9.14
N VAL A 35 2.63 -11.44 8.72
CA VAL A 35 2.48 -10.93 7.35
C VAL A 35 1.98 -9.49 7.36
N VAL A 36 2.74 -8.63 6.69
CA VAL A 36 2.34 -7.26 6.35
C VAL A 36 2.12 -7.19 4.83
N VAL A 37 0.96 -6.69 4.42
CA VAL A 37 0.58 -6.56 3.02
C VAL A 37 0.51 -5.10 2.63
N VAL A 38 1.20 -4.69 1.58
CA VAL A 38 1.15 -3.33 1.02
C VAL A 38 0.38 -3.36 -0.29
N LEU A 39 -0.64 -2.54 -0.43
CA LEU A 39 -1.49 -2.49 -1.61
C LEU A 39 -1.45 -1.14 -2.30
N SER A 40 -1.46 -1.18 -3.63
CA SER A 40 -1.80 -0.06 -4.50
C SER A 40 -3.32 0.08 -4.62
N ALA A 41 -3.79 1.21 -5.17
CA ALA A 41 -5.19 1.37 -5.55
C ALA A 41 -5.61 0.31 -6.58
N MET A 42 -6.88 -0.08 -6.57
CA MET A 42 -7.43 -1.13 -7.44
C MET A 42 -7.42 -0.70 -8.91
N GLY A 43 -6.83 -1.51 -9.77
CA GLY A 43 -6.88 -1.34 -11.23
C GLY A 43 -6.52 0.09 -11.66
N LYS A 44 -7.48 0.78 -12.28
CA LYS A 44 -7.35 2.16 -12.78
C LYS A 44 -7.99 3.21 -11.87
N THR A 45 -8.21 2.92 -10.60
CA THR A 45 -8.87 3.84 -9.67
C THR A 45 -8.14 5.18 -9.59
N THR A 46 -6.82 5.19 -9.47
CA THR A 46 -6.02 6.43 -9.42
C THR A 46 -6.20 7.27 -10.68
N ASP A 47 -6.15 6.66 -11.86
CA ASP A 47 -6.37 7.37 -13.14
C ASP A 47 -7.79 7.96 -13.21
N GLY A 48 -8.80 7.22 -12.74
CA GLY A 48 -10.19 7.69 -12.65
C GLY A 48 -10.34 8.88 -11.72
N LEU A 49 -9.72 8.86 -10.55
CA LEU A 49 -9.74 9.98 -9.60
C LEU A 49 -9.06 11.22 -10.18
N ILE A 50 -7.94 11.06 -10.89
CA ILE A 50 -7.25 12.16 -11.57
C ILE A 50 -8.15 12.77 -12.66
N ALA A 51 -8.84 11.95 -13.44
CA ALA A 51 -9.77 12.42 -14.46
C ALA A 51 -10.92 13.22 -13.86
N GLN A 52 -11.55 12.69 -12.81
CA GLN A 52 -12.64 13.39 -12.08
C GLN A 52 -12.17 14.72 -11.48
N ALA A 53 -10.97 14.75 -10.89
CA ALA A 53 -10.39 15.98 -10.37
C ALA A 53 -10.23 17.05 -11.45
N LYS A 54 -9.77 16.65 -12.65
CA LYS A 54 -9.60 17.57 -13.79
C LYS A 54 -10.94 18.10 -14.29
N ASP A 55 -11.99 17.30 -14.28
CA ASP A 55 -13.34 17.72 -14.69
C ASP A 55 -13.89 18.78 -13.71
N ILE A 56 -13.62 18.63 -12.42
CA ILE A 56 -14.07 19.59 -11.39
C ILE A 56 -13.21 20.86 -11.44
N ASN A 57 -11.88 20.71 -11.45
CA ASN A 57 -10.95 21.83 -11.48
C ASN A 57 -9.60 21.39 -12.11
N PRO A 58 -9.35 21.73 -13.40
CA PRO A 58 -8.10 21.39 -14.07
C PRO A 58 -6.86 22.05 -13.44
N LYS A 59 -7.06 23.04 -12.55
CA LYS A 59 -6.01 23.74 -11.82
C LYS A 59 -6.03 23.43 -10.31
N ALA A 60 -6.62 22.31 -9.92
CA ALA A 60 -6.63 21.90 -8.51
C ALA A 60 -5.21 21.87 -7.92
N SER A 61 -5.08 22.30 -6.68
CA SER A 61 -3.79 22.25 -5.99
C SER A 61 -3.34 20.80 -5.81
N LYS A 62 -2.04 20.58 -5.81
CA LYS A 62 -1.46 19.24 -5.56
C LYS A 62 -1.83 18.70 -4.17
N ARG A 63 -2.02 19.59 -3.20
CA ARG A 63 -2.48 19.22 -1.85
C ARG A 63 -3.85 18.54 -1.90
N GLU A 64 -4.83 19.14 -2.58
CA GLU A 64 -6.17 18.57 -2.71
C GLU A 64 -6.18 17.31 -3.59
N LEU A 65 -5.33 17.27 -4.61
CA LEU A 65 -5.16 16.07 -5.42
C LEU A 65 -4.61 14.91 -4.59
N ASP A 66 -3.59 15.13 -3.76
CA ASP A 66 -3.04 14.11 -2.87
C ASP A 66 -4.10 13.61 -1.87
N MET A 67 -4.90 14.52 -1.30
CA MET A 67 -6.02 14.17 -0.43
C MET A 67 -7.01 13.22 -1.12
N LEU A 68 -7.36 13.52 -2.37
CA LEU A 68 -8.26 12.69 -3.18
C LEU A 68 -7.64 11.34 -3.53
N LEU A 69 -6.40 11.31 -4.00
CA LEU A 69 -5.74 10.10 -4.50
C LEU A 69 -5.55 9.05 -3.40
N THR A 70 -5.33 9.47 -2.15
CA THR A 70 -5.16 8.55 -1.01
C THR A 70 -6.41 7.72 -0.72
N CYS A 71 -7.58 8.11 -1.22
CA CYS A 71 -8.80 7.30 -1.11
C CYS A 71 -8.69 5.96 -1.86
N GLY A 72 -7.93 5.92 -2.95
CA GLY A 72 -7.78 4.71 -3.77
C GLY A 72 -7.16 3.54 -3.02
N GLU A 73 -6.03 3.76 -2.36
CA GLU A 73 -5.36 2.73 -1.57
C GLU A 73 -6.16 2.38 -0.31
N GLN A 74 -6.83 3.36 0.28
CA GLN A 74 -7.66 3.12 1.47
C GLN A 74 -8.82 2.16 1.16
N MET A 75 -9.43 2.28 -0.02
CA MET A 75 -10.43 1.29 -0.49
C MET A 75 -9.82 -0.09 -0.64
N SER A 76 -8.66 -0.21 -1.29
CA SER A 76 -7.99 -1.51 -1.52
C SER A 76 -7.70 -2.24 -0.22
N VAL A 77 -7.12 -1.55 0.76
CA VAL A 77 -6.74 -2.20 2.04
C VAL A 77 -7.96 -2.60 2.85
N ALA A 78 -9.04 -1.80 2.82
CA ALA A 78 -10.28 -2.13 3.50
C ALA A 78 -10.94 -3.38 2.88
N TYR A 79 -11.04 -3.46 1.56
CA TYR A 79 -11.58 -4.65 0.88
C TYR A 79 -10.74 -5.90 1.13
N MET A 80 -9.41 -5.77 1.13
CA MET A 80 -8.53 -6.90 1.44
C MET A 80 -8.72 -7.38 2.88
N ALA A 81 -8.81 -6.48 3.85
CA ALA A 81 -9.07 -6.86 5.24
C ALA A 81 -10.42 -7.59 5.38
N MET A 82 -11.48 -7.07 4.74
CA MET A 82 -12.79 -7.72 4.71
C MET A 82 -12.73 -9.12 4.07
N ALA A 83 -11.96 -9.29 3.00
CA ALA A 83 -11.79 -10.58 2.33
C ALA A 83 -11.07 -11.58 3.25
N LEU A 84 -10.01 -11.16 3.93
CA LEU A 84 -9.28 -12.00 4.90
C LEU A 84 -10.17 -12.42 6.06
N GLU A 85 -10.94 -11.49 6.63
CA GLU A 85 -11.91 -11.77 7.70
C GLU A 85 -12.99 -12.75 7.23
N SER A 86 -13.50 -12.61 6.01
CA SER A 86 -14.50 -13.55 5.46
C SER A 86 -13.97 -14.97 5.28
N LEU A 87 -12.65 -15.11 5.16
CA LEU A 87 -11.95 -16.40 5.11
C LEU A 87 -11.51 -16.89 6.51
N GLY A 88 -11.96 -16.24 7.58
CA GLY A 88 -11.70 -16.63 8.95
C GLY A 88 -10.32 -16.27 9.50
N VAL A 89 -9.63 -15.33 8.85
CA VAL A 89 -8.29 -14.90 9.28
C VAL A 89 -8.36 -13.47 9.82
N PRO A 90 -7.87 -13.22 11.04
CA PRO A 90 -7.83 -11.89 11.63
C PRO A 90 -6.96 -10.95 10.79
N ALA A 91 -7.50 -9.79 10.43
CA ALA A 91 -6.80 -8.79 9.64
C ALA A 91 -7.13 -7.36 10.12
N ILE A 92 -6.29 -6.42 9.76
CA ILE A 92 -6.55 -5.00 9.99
C ILE A 92 -6.01 -4.18 8.83
N SER A 93 -6.79 -3.22 8.35
CA SER A 93 -6.35 -2.23 7.38
C SER A 93 -5.86 -0.96 8.08
N LEU A 94 -4.70 -0.45 7.66
CA LEU A 94 -4.12 0.79 8.18
C LEU A 94 -3.70 1.69 7.02
N ASN A 95 -4.01 2.98 7.13
CA ASN A 95 -3.52 3.98 6.18
C ASN A 95 -2.23 4.66 6.68
N ALA A 96 -1.64 5.51 5.86
CA ALA A 96 -0.39 6.19 6.16
C ALA A 96 -0.44 7.07 7.42
N TRP A 97 -1.59 7.63 7.74
CA TRP A 97 -1.80 8.39 8.97
C TRP A 97 -1.67 7.49 10.21
N GLN A 98 -2.35 6.35 10.21
CA GLN A 98 -2.42 5.42 11.34
C GLN A 98 -1.08 4.77 11.69
N VAL A 99 -0.18 4.67 10.71
CA VAL A 99 1.18 4.14 10.89
C VAL A 99 2.25 5.24 10.80
N ALA A 100 1.83 6.50 10.86
CA ALA A 100 2.68 7.69 10.86
C ALA A 100 3.83 7.61 9.84
N MET A 101 3.47 7.40 8.56
CA MET A 101 4.43 7.43 7.46
C MET A 101 4.82 8.85 7.12
N HIS A 102 5.77 9.41 7.85
CA HIS A 102 6.22 10.79 7.67
C HIS A 102 7.00 10.99 6.39
N THR A 103 6.62 12.04 5.65
CA THR A 103 7.24 12.42 4.38
C THR A 103 7.72 13.87 4.37
N THR A 104 8.40 14.25 3.29
CA THR A 104 8.61 15.65 2.94
C THR A 104 7.27 16.33 2.63
N SER A 105 7.24 17.66 2.65
CA SER A 105 6.02 18.45 2.33
C SER A 105 5.88 18.79 0.85
N VAL A 106 6.45 17.97 -0.03
CA VAL A 106 6.31 18.10 -1.48
C VAL A 106 5.15 17.23 -1.94
N TYR A 107 4.01 17.85 -2.23
CA TYR A 107 2.83 17.12 -2.73
C TYR A 107 3.08 16.48 -4.09
N SER A 108 2.47 15.32 -4.33
CA SER A 108 2.56 14.51 -5.56
C SER A 108 3.95 13.93 -5.87
N ALA A 109 4.97 14.24 -5.09
CA ALA A 109 6.34 13.75 -5.24
C ALA A 109 7.07 13.75 -3.90
N SER A 110 6.39 13.41 -2.82
CA SER A 110 6.98 13.36 -1.49
C SER A 110 7.98 12.22 -1.35
N ARG A 111 8.88 12.36 -0.40
CA ARG A 111 9.86 11.33 -0.04
C ARG A 111 9.61 10.88 1.38
N LEU A 112 9.62 9.56 1.57
CA LEU A 112 9.49 8.95 2.88
C LEU A 112 10.69 9.31 3.76
N LYS A 113 10.43 9.69 5.01
CA LYS A 113 11.46 10.06 6.01
C LYS A 113 11.51 9.07 7.15
N LYS A 114 10.37 8.70 7.69
CA LYS A 114 10.25 7.86 8.88
C LYS A 114 8.91 7.14 8.89
N ILE A 115 8.90 5.94 9.41
CA ILE A 115 7.69 5.15 9.70
C ILE A 115 7.69 4.85 11.20
N ASP A 116 6.55 5.03 11.84
CA ASP A 116 6.34 4.52 13.18
C ASP A 116 5.82 3.07 13.09
N THR A 117 6.57 2.14 13.66
CA THR A 117 6.25 0.72 13.58
C THR A 117 5.46 0.19 14.77
N GLU A 118 5.25 0.98 15.81
CA GLU A 118 4.63 0.54 17.07
C GLU A 118 3.22 -0.05 16.82
N ARG A 119 2.38 0.66 16.06
CA ARG A 119 1.03 0.18 15.74
C ARG A 119 1.07 -1.14 14.96
N ILE A 120 1.96 -1.26 13.98
CA ILE A 120 2.08 -2.47 13.17
C ILE A 120 2.52 -3.65 14.03
N GLN A 121 3.53 -3.46 14.87
CA GLN A 121 4.04 -4.50 15.76
C GLN A 121 2.96 -4.98 16.73
N THR A 122 2.22 -4.05 17.34
CA THR A 122 1.09 -4.38 18.24
C THR A 122 0.05 -5.27 17.54
N GLU A 123 -0.32 -4.96 16.31
CA GLU A 123 -1.32 -5.75 15.58
C GLU A 123 -0.77 -7.13 15.15
N LEU A 124 0.51 -7.22 14.82
CA LEU A 124 1.18 -8.49 14.54
C LEU A 124 1.27 -9.38 15.80
N GLU A 125 1.55 -8.80 16.97
CA GLU A 125 1.54 -9.52 18.26
C GLU A 125 0.16 -10.12 18.58
N HIS A 126 -0.92 -9.45 18.15
CA HIS A 126 -2.29 -9.99 18.22
C HIS A 126 -2.61 -10.97 17.08
N ARG A 127 -1.60 -11.44 16.34
CA ARG A 127 -1.75 -12.41 15.26
C ARG A 127 -2.73 -11.97 14.17
N LYS A 128 -2.72 -10.68 13.82
CA LYS A 128 -3.46 -10.16 12.66
C LYS A 128 -2.55 -10.03 11.45
N ILE A 129 -3.11 -10.24 10.27
CA ILE A 129 -2.49 -9.79 9.04
C ILE A 129 -2.69 -8.27 8.95
N VAL A 130 -1.60 -7.52 8.78
CA VAL A 130 -1.66 -6.06 8.71
C VAL A 130 -1.61 -5.62 7.26
N VAL A 131 -2.68 -4.97 6.79
CA VAL A 131 -2.81 -4.51 5.40
C VAL A 131 -2.63 -2.99 5.37
N ILE A 132 -1.63 -2.51 4.66
CA ILE A 132 -1.19 -1.10 4.71
C ILE A 132 -1.28 -0.47 3.31
N THR A 133 -1.74 0.78 3.27
CA THR A 133 -1.76 1.56 2.04
C THR A 133 -0.35 1.86 1.56
N GLY A 134 -0.06 1.52 0.30
CA GLY A 134 1.13 2.00 -0.38
C GLY A 134 0.98 3.42 -0.90
N PHE A 135 2.03 4.00 -1.46
CA PHE A 135 2.01 5.24 -2.22
C PHE A 135 1.81 6.52 -1.41
N GLN A 136 1.31 6.49 -0.20
CA GLN A 136 0.90 7.65 0.58
C GLN A 136 1.73 7.86 1.85
N GLY A 137 1.75 9.08 2.35
CA GLY A 137 2.33 9.47 3.61
C GLY A 137 1.66 10.70 4.20
N ILE A 138 2.22 11.22 5.27
CA ILE A 138 1.79 12.46 5.92
C ILE A 138 2.98 13.40 6.09
N ASN A 139 2.77 14.69 5.92
CA ASN A 139 3.80 15.70 6.12
C ASN A 139 3.75 16.32 7.53
N LYS A 140 4.58 17.32 7.77
CA LYS A 140 4.66 18.03 9.06
C LYS A 140 3.38 18.79 9.45
N TYR A 141 2.45 18.99 8.53
CA TYR A 141 1.15 19.62 8.76
C TYR A 141 0.03 18.60 8.94
N ASP A 142 0.38 17.30 8.99
CA ASP A 142 -0.55 16.20 9.02
C ASP A 142 -1.42 16.08 7.74
N ASP A 143 -1.01 16.72 6.66
CA ASP A 143 -1.62 16.55 5.36
C ASP A 143 -1.16 15.25 4.72
N TYR A 144 -2.08 14.58 4.01
CA TYR A 144 -1.71 13.48 3.13
C TYR A 144 -0.81 13.94 2.01
N THR A 145 0.19 13.15 1.71
CA THR A 145 1.07 13.30 0.56
C THR A 145 1.11 12.02 -0.23
N THR A 146 1.41 12.11 -1.53
CA THR A 146 1.67 10.93 -2.34
C THR A 146 3.13 10.88 -2.77
N LEU A 147 3.67 9.67 -2.80
CA LEU A 147 4.99 9.39 -3.35
C LEU A 147 4.92 9.42 -4.89
N GLY A 148 6.02 9.60 -5.56
CA GLY A 148 6.06 9.53 -7.01
C GLY A 148 5.84 8.11 -7.57
N ARG A 149 6.20 7.89 -8.83
CA ARG A 149 6.12 6.57 -9.48
C ARG A 149 6.86 5.51 -8.66
N GLY A 150 6.30 4.30 -8.62
CA GLY A 150 6.84 3.21 -7.80
C GLY A 150 6.63 3.40 -6.30
N GLY A 151 5.74 4.32 -5.90
CA GLY A 151 5.52 4.69 -4.51
C GLY A 151 5.12 3.52 -3.61
N SER A 152 4.29 2.59 -4.09
CA SER A 152 3.91 1.41 -3.30
C SER A 152 5.08 0.44 -3.09
N ASP A 153 5.98 0.30 -4.07
CA ASP A 153 7.20 -0.49 -3.92
C ASP A 153 8.14 0.17 -2.89
N THR A 154 8.29 1.49 -2.98
CA THR A 154 9.03 2.27 -1.99
C THR A 154 8.46 2.09 -0.58
N THR A 155 7.15 2.13 -0.43
CA THR A 155 6.46 1.87 0.85
C THR A 155 6.81 0.47 1.39
N ALA A 156 6.73 -0.56 0.54
CA ALA A 156 6.99 -1.94 0.95
C ALA A 156 8.44 -2.13 1.43
N VAL A 157 9.40 -1.62 0.67
CA VAL A 157 10.83 -1.71 1.02
C VAL A 157 11.12 -0.95 2.32
N ALA A 158 10.55 0.25 2.48
CA ALA A 158 10.74 1.05 3.68
C ALA A 158 10.11 0.40 4.92
N LEU A 159 8.93 -0.20 4.78
CA LEU A 159 8.29 -0.99 5.86
C LEU A 159 9.12 -2.21 6.23
N ALA A 160 9.61 -2.96 5.24
CA ALA A 160 10.44 -4.12 5.49
C ALA A 160 11.73 -3.74 6.25
N ALA A 161 12.36 -2.65 5.87
CA ALA A 161 13.54 -2.13 6.56
C ALA A 161 13.22 -1.66 7.99
N ALA A 162 12.16 -0.88 8.18
CA ALA A 162 11.76 -0.35 9.49
C ALA A 162 11.32 -1.44 10.47
N LEU A 163 10.71 -2.50 9.97
CA LEU A 163 10.24 -3.64 10.75
C LEU A 163 11.32 -4.74 10.92
N HIS A 164 12.47 -4.60 10.30
CA HIS A 164 13.50 -5.65 10.21
C HIS A 164 12.93 -6.98 9.70
N ALA A 165 12.11 -6.90 8.64
CA ALA A 165 11.47 -8.07 8.07
C ALA A 165 12.49 -9.07 7.51
N ASP A 166 12.16 -10.36 7.61
CA ASP A 166 13.00 -11.45 7.08
C ASP A 166 12.94 -11.50 5.54
N ALA A 167 11.83 -11.07 4.95
CA ALA A 167 11.64 -11.01 3.50
C ALA A 167 10.76 -9.84 3.08
N CYS A 168 11.04 -9.29 1.90
CA CYS A 168 10.19 -8.33 1.20
C CYS A 168 9.92 -8.85 -0.21
N GLU A 169 8.67 -9.17 -0.49
CA GLU A 169 8.24 -9.75 -1.76
C GLU A 169 7.40 -8.73 -2.53
N ILE A 170 7.83 -8.38 -3.74
CA ILE A 170 7.12 -7.47 -4.63
C ILE A 170 6.52 -8.28 -5.77
N TYR A 171 5.19 -8.38 -5.79
CA TYR A 171 4.43 -9.02 -6.84
C TYR A 171 4.06 -7.99 -7.91
N THR A 172 4.50 -8.26 -9.13
CA THR A 172 4.33 -7.38 -10.28
C THR A 172 3.92 -8.19 -11.50
N ASP A 173 3.47 -7.50 -12.53
CA ASP A 173 3.14 -8.06 -13.85
C ASP A 173 4.37 -8.21 -14.77
N VAL A 174 5.58 -7.89 -14.28
CA VAL A 174 6.86 -8.13 -14.95
C VAL A 174 7.70 -9.15 -14.16
N GLU A 175 8.65 -9.82 -14.85
CA GLU A 175 9.42 -10.94 -14.27
C GLU A 175 10.46 -10.53 -13.22
N GLY A 176 10.71 -9.22 -13.02
CA GLY A 176 11.68 -8.75 -12.06
C GLY A 176 11.84 -7.23 -12.02
N VAL A 177 12.85 -6.79 -11.27
CA VAL A 177 13.26 -5.38 -11.24
C VAL A 177 14.37 -5.18 -12.27
N TYR A 178 14.13 -4.29 -13.20
CA TYR A 178 15.03 -4.01 -14.31
C TYR A 178 15.60 -2.61 -14.22
N THR A 179 16.78 -2.38 -14.81
CA THR A 179 17.38 -1.05 -14.93
C THR A 179 16.67 -0.16 -15.95
N ALA A 180 15.90 -0.78 -16.86
CA ALA A 180 15.03 -0.12 -17.83
C ALA A 180 13.76 -0.95 -18.04
N ASP A 181 12.74 -0.42 -18.72
CA ASP A 181 11.52 -1.19 -19.04
C ASP A 181 11.86 -2.36 -19.96
N PRO A 182 11.64 -3.63 -19.52
CA PRO A 182 12.00 -4.82 -20.29
C PRO A 182 11.22 -4.98 -21.59
N ARG A 183 10.16 -4.18 -21.79
CA ARG A 183 9.37 -4.16 -23.03
C ARG A 183 9.95 -3.21 -24.10
N VAL A 184 10.96 -2.42 -23.73
CA VAL A 184 11.57 -1.38 -24.59
C VAL A 184 13.02 -1.71 -24.96
N VAL A 185 13.62 -2.73 -24.33
CA VAL A 185 14.99 -3.18 -24.55
C VAL A 185 15.00 -4.48 -25.35
#